data_caad3db602e41634cc34e9ff679bd68c
#
_entry.id   caad3db602e41634cc34e9ff679bd68c
#
_cell.length_a   1.000
_cell.length_b   1.000
_cell.length_c   1.000
_cell.angle_alpha   90.00
_cell.angle_beta   90.00
_cell.angle_gamma   90.00
#
_symmetry.space_group_name_H-M   'P 1'
#
loop_
_entity.id
_entity.type
_entity.pdbx_description
1 polymer ?
#
loop_
_entity_poly.entity_id
_entity_poly.type
_entity_poly.pdbx_seq_one_letter_code
_entity_poly.pdbx_strand_id
1 'polypeptide(L)'
;GKDPTNVEGLWHEMNEKTMMTSRRGLGICAMGAIDMALWDLCGKIYNQPVWKLLGGSKKEYITPYASLLPEGHTLEEYSKSLVEKTKRSQELGFKAAKLEICIKGPYSHNNLQIEDDKEFAKMVKLCRKAVGEEMVLMADVAYAWSDWKSALRALEMIKDENLYFIETPLPIEDLDGCSKLAHSTNIRIATGEMLQTRFECF
;
A
#
# COMPACT_ATOMS: atom_id res chain seq x y z
N GLY A 1 1.07 -25.44 26.05
CA GLY A 1 -0.02 -26.15 26.64
C GLY A 1 -1.28 -25.32 26.81
N LYS A 2 -1.60 -24.37 25.87
CA LYS A 2 -2.85 -23.61 25.89
C LYS A 2 -3.75 -24.03 24.73
N ASP A 3 -5.05 -23.79 24.85
CA ASP A 3 -6.02 -24.06 23.82
C ASP A 3 -5.80 -23.13 22.62
N PRO A 4 -5.40 -23.62 21.45
CA PRO A 4 -5.15 -22.79 20.29
C PRO A 4 -6.40 -22.15 19.69
N THR A 5 -7.59 -22.65 20.05
CA THR A 5 -8.86 -22.09 19.54
C THR A 5 -9.26 -20.78 20.25
N ASN A 6 -8.65 -20.48 21.40
CA ASN A 6 -8.83 -19.22 22.10
C ASN A 6 -7.89 -18.12 21.53
N VAL A 7 -8.00 -17.83 20.23
CA VAL A 7 -7.08 -16.92 19.50
C VAL A 7 -7.03 -15.55 20.14
N GLU A 8 -8.17 -14.91 20.41
CA GLU A 8 -8.26 -13.59 21.04
C GLU A 8 -7.59 -13.56 22.44
N GLY A 9 -7.87 -14.58 23.27
CA GLY A 9 -7.26 -14.67 24.59
C GLY A 9 -5.75 -14.85 24.53
N LEU A 10 -5.26 -15.64 23.58
CA LEU A 10 -3.82 -15.83 23.35
C LEU A 10 -3.16 -14.54 22.82
N TRP A 11 -3.83 -13.82 21.94
CA TRP A 11 -3.34 -12.52 21.46
C TRP A 11 -3.20 -11.52 22.62
N HIS A 12 -4.23 -11.38 23.44
CA HIS A 12 -4.19 -10.47 24.60
C HIS A 12 -3.07 -10.86 25.59
N GLU A 13 -2.89 -12.15 25.87
CA GLU A 13 -1.83 -12.59 26.75
C GLU A 13 -0.42 -12.30 26.20
N MET A 14 -0.21 -12.53 24.89
CA MET A 14 1.05 -12.18 24.23
C MET A 14 1.30 -10.67 24.29
N ASN A 15 0.27 -9.88 24.01
CA ASN A 15 0.37 -8.42 24.03
C ASN A 15 0.71 -7.90 25.45
N GLU A 16 0.02 -8.35 26.48
CA GLU A 16 0.30 -7.95 27.87
C GLU A 16 1.72 -8.25 28.30
N LYS A 17 2.25 -9.43 27.94
CA LYS A 17 3.60 -9.86 28.30
C LYS A 17 4.70 -9.12 27.54
N THR A 18 4.40 -8.57 26.37
CA THR A 18 5.40 -7.99 25.48
C THR A 18 5.23 -6.48 25.25
N MET A 19 4.13 -5.88 25.68
CA MET A 19 3.78 -4.49 25.38
C MET A 19 4.85 -3.46 25.76
N MET A 20 5.64 -3.74 26.79
CA MET A 20 6.70 -2.84 27.26
C MET A 20 7.92 -2.81 26.33
N THR A 21 8.12 -3.85 25.52
CA THR A 21 9.30 -4.02 24.66
C THR A 21 8.98 -4.23 23.19
N SER A 22 7.75 -4.60 22.88
CA SER A 22 7.38 -5.12 21.55
C SER A 22 6.06 -4.54 21.02
N ARG A 23 5.71 -3.33 21.46
CA ARG A 23 4.48 -2.65 21.01
C ARG A 23 4.50 -2.33 19.53
N ARG A 24 5.68 -2.10 18.95
CA ARG A 24 5.93 -1.84 17.53
C ARG A 24 7.16 -2.61 17.03
N GLY A 25 7.32 -2.68 15.72
CA GLY A 25 8.48 -3.29 15.09
C GLY A 25 8.46 -4.81 15.13
N LEU A 26 9.63 -5.44 15.28
CA LEU A 26 9.80 -6.89 15.12
C LEU A 26 8.95 -7.72 16.09
N GLY A 27 8.76 -7.26 17.32
CA GLY A 27 7.99 -8.02 18.31
C GLY A 27 6.52 -8.16 17.95
N ILE A 28 5.86 -7.08 17.54
CA ILE A 28 4.45 -7.14 17.11
C ILE A 28 4.32 -7.90 15.78
N CYS A 29 5.31 -7.83 14.88
CA CYS A 29 5.33 -8.64 13.68
C CYS A 29 5.41 -10.14 14.00
N ALA A 30 6.23 -10.53 14.98
CA ALA A 30 6.30 -11.91 15.46
C ALA A 30 4.97 -12.37 16.08
N MET A 31 4.30 -11.50 16.85
CA MET A 31 2.95 -11.79 17.36
C MET A 31 1.95 -12.00 16.23
N GLY A 32 1.98 -11.14 15.18
CA GLY A 32 1.13 -11.30 14.01
C GLY A 32 1.34 -12.62 13.28
N ALA A 33 2.59 -13.09 13.18
CA ALA A 33 2.90 -14.41 12.61
C ALA A 33 2.28 -15.56 13.42
N ILE A 34 2.34 -15.48 14.76
CA ILE A 34 1.72 -16.47 15.66
C ILE A 34 0.19 -16.40 15.52
N ASP A 35 -0.39 -15.21 15.48
CA ASP A 35 -1.83 -15.00 15.32
C ASP A 35 -2.35 -15.61 14.02
N MET A 36 -1.67 -15.37 12.90
CA MET A 36 -2.01 -16.00 11.61
C MET A 36 -1.94 -17.54 11.69
N ALA A 37 -0.93 -18.09 12.37
CA ALA A 37 -0.81 -19.55 12.55
C ALA A 37 -1.94 -20.11 13.43
N LEU A 38 -2.38 -19.39 14.45
CA LEU A 38 -3.53 -19.78 15.28
C LEU A 38 -4.83 -19.80 14.49
N TRP A 39 -5.08 -18.76 13.67
CA TRP A 39 -6.25 -18.74 12.78
C TRP A 39 -6.24 -19.86 11.74
N ASP A 40 -5.09 -20.17 11.15
CA ASP A 40 -4.94 -21.31 10.22
C ASP A 40 -5.22 -22.65 10.92
N LEU A 41 -4.70 -22.82 12.15
CA LEU A 41 -4.97 -24.00 12.97
C LEU A 41 -6.47 -24.12 13.31
N CYS A 42 -7.13 -23.03 13.69
CA CYS A 42 -8.58 -23.03 13.91
C CYS A 42 -9.34 -23.41 12.63
N GLY A 43 -8.93 -22.89 11.49
CA GLY A 43 -9.51 -23.27 10.20
C GLY A 43 -9.45 -24.78 9.94
N LYS A 44 -8.30 -25.39 10.25
CA LYS A 44 -8.10 -26.85 10.15
C LYS A 44 -8.93 -27.64 11.16
N ILE A 45 -8.96 -27.19 12.42
CA ILE A 45 -9.75 -27.83 13.48
C ILE A 45 -11.25 -27.84 13.15
N TYR A 46 -11.78 -26.66 12.70
CA TYR A 46 -13.19 -26.49 12.39
C TYR A 46 -13.57 -26.88 10.96
N ASN A 47 -12.58 -27.27 10.15
CA ASN A 47 -12.75 -27.57 8.72
C ASN A 47 -13.46 -26.42 7.98
N GLN A 48 -13.04 -25.19 8.26
CA GLN A 48 -13.54 -23.96 7.65
C GLN A 48 -12.38 -23.07 7.21
N PRO A 49 -12.51 -22.38 6.08
CA PRO A 49 -11.51 -21.38 5.69
C PRO A 49 -11.53 -20.21 6.66
N VAL A 50 -10.37 -19.59 6.91
CA VAL A 50 -10.20 -18.50 7.88
C VAL A 50 -11.14 -17.32 7.61
N TRP A 51 -11.38 -16.98 6.35
CA TRP A 51 -12.30 -15.88 6.00
C TRP A 51 -13.74 -16.10 6.51
N LYS A 52 -14.19 -17.38 6.62
CA LYS A 52 -15.50 -17.70 7.24
C LYS A 52 -15.46 -17.51 8.75
N LEU A 53 -14.37 -17.92 9.41
CA LEU A 53 -14.20 -17.73 10.85
C LEU A 53 -14.13 -16.23 11.22
N LEU A 54 -13.63 -15.40 10.33
CA LEU A 54 -13.57 -13.94 10.48
C LEU A 54 -14.85 -13.21 10.08
N GLY A 55 -15.96 -13.91 9.88
CA GLY A 55 -17.28 -13.30 9.64
C GLY A 55 -17.80 -13.41 8.21
N GLY A 56 -17.08 -14.06 7.32
CA GLY A 56 -17.53 -14.29 5.95
C GLY A 56 -17.22 -13.16 4.97
N SER A 57 -17.75 -13.26 3.77
CA SER A 57 -17.56 -12.27 2.71
C SER A 57 -18.86 -12.07 1.91
N LYS A 58 -19.11 -10.82 1.51
CA LYS A 58 -20.18 -10.47 0.56
C LYS A 58 -19.77 -10.67 -0.89
N LYS A 59 -18.46 -10.75 -1.18
CA LYS A 59 -17.92 -10.88 -2.53
C LYS A 59 -17.38 -12.29 -2.73
N GLU A 60 -17.76 -12.90 -3.82
CA GLU A 60 -17.23 -14.19 -4.24
C GLU A 60 -15.84 -14.05 -4.86
N TYR A 61 -15.61 -12.95 -5.59
CA TYR A 61 -14.35 -12.67 -6.28
C TYR A 61 -13.80 -11.29 -5.92
N ILE A 62 -12.49 -11.19 -5.88
CA ILE A 62 -11.76 -9.94 -5.71
C ILE A 62 -10.96 -9.69 -6.99
N THR A 63 -11.05 -8.47 -7.52
CA THR A 63 -10.23 -8.04 -8.66
C THR A 63 -8.81 -7.75 -8.19
N PRO A 64 -7.80 -8.52 -8.63
CA PRO A 64 -6.42 -8.22 -8.31
C PRO A 64 -5.89 -7.05 -9.13
N TYR A 65 -4.89 -6.36 -8.61
CA TYR A 65 -4.08 -5.43 -9.38
C TYR A 65 -2.62 -5.90 -9.46
N ALA A 66 -1.91 -5.51 -10.51
CA ALA A 66 -0.49 -5.73 -10.62
C ALA A 66 0.25 -4.62 -9.85
N SER A 67 1.09 -4.97 -8.86
CA SER A 67 2.01 -4.04 -8.20
C SER A 67 3.31 -4.02 -8.99
N LEU A 68 3.68 -2.88 -9.53
CA LEU A 68 4.73 -2.75 -10.55
C LEU A 68 5.94 -2.00 -9.99
N LEU A 69 6.94 -2.74 -9.56
CA LEU A 69 8.23 -2.19 -9.17
C LEU A 69 9.12 -2.05 -10.42
N PRO A 70 9.44 -0.83 -10.87
CA PRO A 70 10.30 -0.63 -12.03
C PRO A 70 11.77 -0.91 -11.72
N GLU A 71 12.55 -1.13 -12.77
CA GLU A 71 13.99 -1.36 -12.74
C GLU A 71 14.73 -0.26 -13.50
N GLY A 72 15.97 0.00 -13.14
CA GLY A 72 16.82 0.99 -13.81
C GLY A 72 17.68 1.76 -12.81
N HIS A 73 18.80 2.29 -13.28
CA HIS A 73 19.73 3.13 -12.51
C HIS A 73 19.63 4.61 -12.89
N THR A 74 18.95 4.91 -13.99
CA THR A 74 18.67 6.26 -14.46
C THR A 74 17.16 6.50 -14.47
N LEU A 75 16.75 7.75 -14.42
CA LEU A 75 15.36 8.16 -14.48
C LEU A 75 14.67 7.68 -15.78
N GLU A 76 15.42 7.68 -16.87
CA GLU A 76 14.94 7.23 -18.18
C GLU A 76 14.67 5.71 -18.19
N GLU A 77 15.64 4.91 -17.72
CA GLU A 77 15.47 3.46 -17.59
C GLU A 77 14.33 3.10 -16.67
N TYR A 78 14.24 3.75 -15.50
CA TYR A 78 13.18 3.54 -14.52
C TYR A 78 11.81 3.83 -15.11
N SER A 79 11.65 4.99 -15.79
CA SER A 79 10.41 5.38 -16.44
C SER A 79 10.03 4.42 -17.56
N LYS A 80 10.99 4.01 -18.39
CA LYS A 80 10.79 3.04 -19.47
C LYS A 80 10.32 1.68 -18.93
N SER A 81 11.03 1.16 -17.91
CA SER A 81 10.67 -0.08 -17.24
C SER A 81 9.24 -0.04 -16.67
N LEU A 82 8.86 1.07 -16.03
CA LEU A 82 7.50 1.22 -15.48
C LEU A 82 6.44 1.15 -16.58
N VAL A 83 6.63 1.88 -17.67
CA VAL A 83 5.71 1.88 -18.82
C VAL A 83 5.60 0.48 -19.44
N GLU A 84 6.71 -0.22 -19.63
CA GLU A 84 6.74 -1.57 -20.21
C GLU A 84 6.02 -2.57 -19.30
N LYS A 85 6.26 -2.53 -17.98
CA LYS A 85 5.58 -3.38 -16.99
C LYS A 85 4.09 -3.07 -16.93
N THR A 86 3.68 -1.80 -17.06
CA THR A 86 2.26 -1.40 -17.11
C THR A 86 1.57 -2.00 -18.33
N LYS A 87 2.15 -1.90 -19.52
CA LYS A 87 1.63 -2.55 -20.73
C LYS A 87 1.54 -4.06 -20.57
N ARG A 88 2.61 -4.66 -20.08
CA ARG A 88 2.67 -6.11 -19.87
C ARG A 88 1.59 -6.61 -18.92
N SER A 89 1.29 -5.87 -17.85
CA SER A 89 0.20 -6.24 -16.95
C SER A 89 -1.17 -6.22 -17.63
N GLN A 90 -1.42 -5.25 -18.51
CA GLN A 90 -2.65 -5.20 -19.31
C GLN A 90 -2.75 -6.40 -20.29
N GLU A 91 -1.67 -6.73 -20.99
CA GLU A 91 -1.58 -7.90 -21.87
C GLU A 91 -1.85 -9.22 -21.14
N LEU A 92 -1.42 -9.31 -19.87
CA LEU A 92 -1.69 -10.46 -18.99
C LEU A 92 -3.14 -10.51 -18.47
N GLY A 93 -3.94 -9.50 -18.79
CA GLY A 93 -5.36 -9.46 -18.44
C GLY A 93 -5.69 -8.77 -17.12
N PHE A 94 -4.70 -8.17 -16.42
CA PHE A 94 -5.00 -7.34 -15.26
C PHE A 94 -5.85 -6.14 -15.64
N LYS A 95 -6.83 -5.83 -14.80
CA LYS A 95 -7.72 -4.68 -14.97
C LYS A 95 -7.25 -3.44 -14.20
N ALA A 96 -6.26 -3.63 -13.34
CA ALA A 96 -5.69 -2.58 -12.51
C ALA A 96 -4.19 -2.78 -12.31
N ALA A 97 -3.45 -1.68 -12.14
CA ALA A 97 -2.04 -1.69 -11.80
C ALA A 97 -1.69 -0.57 -10.82
N LYS A 98 -0.79 -0.85 -9.87
CA LYS A 98 -0.21 0.13 -8.96
C LYS A 98 1.23 0.41 -9.41
N LEU A 99 1.47 1.67 -9.72
CA LEU A 99 2.75 2.20 -10.20
C LEU A 99 3.61 2.55 -8.98
N GLU A 100 4.71 1.85 -8.77
CA GLU A 100 5.68 2.19 -7.72
C GLU A 100 6.57 3.33 -8.24
N ILE A 101 6.24 4.58 -7.90
CA ILE A 101 7.00 5.78 -8.35
C ILE A 101 7.80 6.33 -7.18
N CYS A 102 8.79 5.55 -6.73
CA CYS A 102 9.66 5.86 -5.61
C CYS A 102 10.93 6.58 -6.10
N ILE A 103 10.78 7.80 -6.62
CA ILE A 103 11.88 8.62 -7.15
C ILE A 103 12.25 9.80 -6.25
N LYS A 104 11.53 9.98 -5.14
CA LYS A 104 11.68 11.07 -4.18
C LYS A 104 11.47 10.54 -2.75
N GLY A 105 11.99 11.26 -1.77
CA GLY A 105 11.78 10.89 -0.37
C GLY A 105 12.74 9.80 0.13
N PRO A 106 12.51 9.28 1.36
CA PRO A 106 13.46 8.43 2.07
C PRO A 106 13.63 7.03 1.47
N TYR A 107 12.68 6.56 0.68
CA TYR A 107 12.67 5.22 0.07
C TYR A 107 12.83 5.27 -1.45
N SER A 108 13.46 6.32 -1.97
CA SER A 108 13.70 6.45 -3.41
C SER A 108 14.53 5.28 -3.95
N HIS A 109 14.09 4.73 -5.07
CA HIS A 109 14.69 3.54 -5.69
C HIS A 109 16.05 3.85 -6.29
N ASN A 110 17.03 2.94 -6.11
CA ASN A 110 18.40 3.05 -6.65
C ASN A 110 19.06 4.43 -6.41
N ASN A 111 18.75 5.08 -5.29
CA ASN A 111 19.24 6.42 -4.97
C ASN A 111 18.83 7.52 -5.99
N LEU A 112 17.76 7.27 -6.75
CA LEU A 112 17.13 8.33 -7.54
C LEU A 112 16.54 9.35 -6.57
N GLN A 113 17.09 10.57 -6.55
CA GLN A 113 16.62 11.67 -5.71
C GLN A 113 16.18 12.80 -6.64
N ILE A 114 14.94 12.71 -7.09
CA ILE A 114 14.37 13.66 -8.05
C ILE A 114 13.44 14.62 -7.31
N GLU A 115 13.86 15.86 -7.19
CA GLU A 115 13.09 16.89 -6.48
C GLU A 115 11.95 17.48 -7.33
N ASP A 116 12.06 17.44 -8.68
CA ASP A 116 11.05 18.00 -9.57
C ASP A 116 9.84 17.04 -9.72
N ASP A 117 8.71 17.44 -9.15
CA ASP A 117 7.45 16.69 -9.22
C ASP A 117 6.92 16.54 -10.67
N LYS A 118 7.47 17.27 -11.66
CA LYS A 118 7.14 17.07 -13.08
C LYS A 118 7.56 15.69 -13.58
N GLU A 119 8.62 15.12 -13.06
CA GLU A 119 9.06 13.77 -13.46
C GLU A 119 8.09 12.70 -12.93
N PHE A 120 7.60 12.85 -11.70
CA PHE A 120 6.50 12.02 -11.18
C PHE A 120 5.27 12.12 -12.10
N ALA A 121 4.80 13.34 -12.38
CA ALA A 121 3.64 13.56 -13.23
C ALA A 121 3.82 13.01 -14.65
N LYS A 122 5.01 13.15 -15.22
CA LYS A 122 5.38 12.59 -16.53
C LYS A 122 5.26 11.08 -16.58
N MET A 123 5.76 10.37 -15.55
CA MET A 123 5.66 8.91 -15.46
C MET A 123 4.21 8.44 -15.41
N VAL A 124 3.37 9.07 -14.58
CA VAL A 124 1.94 8.76 -14.52
C VAL A 124 1.29 8.93 -15.89
N LYS A 125 1.52 10.07 -16.55
CA LYS A 125 0.98 10.36 -17.90
C LYS A 125 1.45 9.37 -18.95
N LEU A 126 2.71 8.96 -18.92
CA LEU A 126 3.25 7.95 -19.84
C LEU A 126 2.59 6.59 -19.63
N CYS A 127 2.39 6.16 -18.40
CA CYS A 127 1.70 4.92 -18.09
C CYS A 127 0.22 4.98 -18.51
N ARG A 128 -0.48 6.07 -18.20
CA ARG A 128 -1.87 6.27 -18.65
C ARG A 128 -1.99 6.23 -20.17
N LYS A 129 -1.14 6.97 -20.88
CA LYS A 129 -1.08 6.95 -22.34
C LYS A 129 -0.82 5.55 -22.91
N ALA A 130 -0.04 4.74 -22.20
CA ALA A 130 0.36 3.42 -22.67
C ALA A 130 -0.77 2.38 -22.60
N VAL A 131 -1.71 2.49 -21.64
CA VAL A 131 -2.78 1.50 -21.40
C VAL A 131 -4.19 2.04 -21.60
N GLY A 132 -4.34 3.33 -21.90
CA GLY A 132 -5.65 3.96 -22.11
C GLY A 132 -6.47 4.13 -20.83
N GLU A 133 -7.73 4.56 -20.99
CA GLU A 133 -8.61 4.93 -19.88
C GLU A 133 -9.27 3.75 -19.17
N GLU A 134 -9.36 2.59 -19.81
CA GLU A 134 -10.05 1.41 -19.28
C GLU A 134 -9.31 0.74 -18.11
N MET A 135 -7.99 0.88 -18.05
CA MET A 135 -7.19 0.31 -16.99
C MET A 135 -7.20 1.20 -15.75
N VAL A 136 -7.55 0.63 -14.61
CA VAL A 136 -7.46 1.33 -13.32
C VAL A 136 -6.00 1.48 -12.93
N LEU A 137 -5.52 2.72 -12.79
CA LEU A 137 -4.17 3.01 -12.32
C LEU A 137 -4.20 3.59 -10.91
N MET A 138 -3.24 3.16 -10.12
CA MET A 138 -2.92 3.66 -8.77
C MET A 138 -1.44 4.00 -8.73
N ALA A 139 -1.00 4.83 -7.81
CA ALA A 139 0.43 5.08 -7.61
C ALA A 139 0.79 4.95 -6.13
N ASP A 140 1.96 4.36 -5.88
CA ASP A 140 2.61 4.34 -4.58
C ASP A 140 3.90 5.17 -4.68
N VAL A 141 4.07 6.10 -3.78
CA VAL A 141 5.18 7.07 -3.82
C VAL A 141 6.09 6.99 -2.59
N ALA A 142 5.85 6.04 -1.70
CA ALA A 142 6.73 5.70 -0.58
C ALA A 142 7.22 6.94 0.20
N TYR A 143 6.27 7.74 0.73
CA TYR A 143 6.55 8.90 1.58
C TYR A 143 7.31 10.04 0.86
N ALA A 144 6.95 10.32 -0.40
CA ALA A 144 7.67 11.24 -1.27
C ALA A 144 7.68 12.69 -0.77
N TRP A 145 6.63 13.18 -0.14
CA TRP A 145 6.50 14.59 0.25
C TRP A 145 6.50 14.77 1.77
N SER A 146 7.17 15.83 2.22
CA SER A 146 7.28 16.16 3.66
C SER A 146 6.03 16.81 4.24
N ASP A 147 5.13 17.35 3.40
CA ASP A 147 3.91 18.02 3.83
C ASP A 147 2.79 17.92 2.77
N TRP A 148 1.54 18.05 3.25
CA TRP A 148 0.36 17.89 2.42
C TRP A 148 0.22 18.93 1.29
N LYS A 149 0.75 20.14 1.43
CA LYS A 149 0.68 21.18 0.39
C LYS A 149 1.61 20.85 -0.77
N SER A 150 2.78 20.31 -0.47
CA SER A 150 3.71 19.83 -1.48
C SER A 150 3.12 18.63 -2.24
N ALA A 151 2.54 17.67 -1.53
CA ALA A 151 1.82 16.56 -2.14
C ALA A 151 0.66 17.06 -3.03
N LEU A 152 -0.16 17.98 -2.53
CA LEU A 152 -1.28 18.54 -3.30
C LEU A 152 -0.83 19.18 -4.62
N ARG A 153 0.28 19.96 -4.61
CA ARG A 153 0.82 20.56 -5.85
C ARG A 153 1.22 19.49 -6.87
N ALA A 154 1.81 18.40 -6.43
CA ALA A 154 2.16 17.29 -7.32
C ALA A 154 0.91 16.58 -7.87
N LEU A 155 -0.10 16.33 -7.01
CA LEU A 155 -1.35 15.71 -7.44
C LEU A 155 -2.15 16.56 -8.42
N GLU A 156 -2.11 17.90 -8.31
CA GLU A 156 -2.73 18.81 -9.29
C GLU A 156 -2.15 18.64 -10.71
N MET A 157 -0.88 18.22 -10.84
CA MET A 157 -0.26 17.97 -12.16
C MET A 157 -0.81 16.73 -12.87
N ILE A 158 -1.49 15.86 -12.14
CA ILE A 158 -2.03 14.58 -12.63
C ILE A 158 -3.53 14.41 -12.39
N LYS A 159 -4.23 15.47 -12.01
CA LYS A 159 -5.67 15.43 -11.67
C LYS A 159 -6.56 14.87 -12.79
N ASP A 160 -6.13 15.03 -14.04
CA ASP A 160 -6.86 14.59 -15.22
C ASP A 160 -6.49 13.14 -15.64
N GLU A 161 -5.53 12.49 -14.94
CA GLU A 161 -5.07 11.15 -15.28
C GLU A 161 -5.91 10.02 -14.64
N ASN A 162 -7.00 10.36 -13.96
CA ASN A 162 -7.95 9.42 -13.36
C ASN A 162 -7.29 8.31 -12.53
N LEU A 163 -6.36 8.70 -11.62
CA LEU A 163 -5.80 7.75 -10.66
C LEU A 163 -6.86 7.36 -9.63
N TYR A 164 -6.93 6.05 -9.34
CA TYR A 164 -7.86 5.53 -8.35
C TYR A 164 -7.47 5.91 -6.92
N PHE A 165 -6.19 5.80 -6.58
CA PHE A 165 -5.60 6.35 -5.35
C PHE A 165 -4.11 6.68 -5.52
N ILE A 166 -3.60 7.49 -4.58
CA ILE A 166 -2.18 7.64 -4.30
C ILE A 166 -1.89 7.03 -2.94
N GLU A 167 -0.86 6.19 -2.84
CA GLU A 167 -0.47 5.46 -1.64
C GLU A 167 0.74 6.11 -0.98
N THR A 168 0.70 6.19 0.36
CA THR A 168 1.78 6.69 1.24
C THR A 168 2.44 8.01 0.78
N PRO A 169 1.66 9.08 0.50
CA PRO A 169 2.21 10.33 0.01
C PRO A 169 3.03 11.10 1.05
N LEU A 170 2.70 10.97 2.35
CA LEU A 170 3.24 11.74 3.47
C LEU A 170 3.87 10.84 4.54
N PRO A 171 4.72 11.38 5.44
CA PRO A 171 5.22 10.64 6.59
C PRO A 171 4.09 9.99 7.39
N ILE A 172 4.36 8.79 7.93
CA ILE A 172 3.35 7.99 8.61
C ILE A 172 2.74 8.69 9.84
N GLU A 173 3.51 9.57 10.48
CA GLU A 173 3.07 10.32 11.66
C GLU A 173 2.17 11.51 11.31
N ASP A 174 2.14 11.95 10.02
CA ASP A 174 1.35 13.12 9.59
C ASP A 174 -0.08 12.74 9.17
N LEU A 175 -0.84 12.16 10.11
CA LEU A 175 -2.24 11.80 9.88
C LEU A 175 -3.12 13.03 9.59
N ASP A 176 -2.82 14.15 10.23
CA ASP A 176 -3.48 15.45 9.98
C ASP A 176 -3.24 15.94 8.55
N GLY A 177 -2.00 15.82 8.07
CA GLY A 177 -1.64 16.13 6.69
C GLY A 177 -2.35 15.23 5.69
N CYS A 178 -2.40 13.92 5.96
CA CYS A 178 -3.15 12.96 5.14
C CYS A 178 -4.64 13.30 5.08
N SER A 179 -5.25 13.65 6.21
CA SER A 179 -6.65 14.10 6.27
C SER A 179 -6.88 15.37 5.45
N LYS A 180 -6.03 16.40 5.60
CA LYS A 180 -6.12 17.64 4.83
C LYS A 180 -5.95 17.38 3.33
N LEU A 181 -4.98 16.55 2.95
CA LEU A 181 -4.77 16.16 1.57
C LEU A 181 -6.00 15.46 0.98
N ALA A 182 -6.57 14.50 1.69
CA ALA A 182 -7.76 13.76 1.27
C ALA A 182 -8.98 14.66 1.05
N HIS A 183 -9.12 15.74 1.83
CA HIS A 183 -10.19 16.73 1.65
C HIS A 183 -9.90 17.77 0.55
N SER A 184 -8.65 17.85 0.08
CA SER A 184 -8.22 18.88 -0.89
C SER A 184 -8.07 18.36 -2.32
N THR A 185 -8.21 17.05 -2.56
CA THR A 185 -8.09 16.43 -3.88
C THR A 185 -9.21 15.42 -4.12
N ASN A 186 -9.51 15.15 -5.40
CA ASN A 186 -10.43 14.09 -5.79
C ASN A 186 -9.76 12.71 -5.89
N ILE A 187 -8.43 12.66 -5.82
CA ILE A 187 -7.67 11.40 -5.80
C ILE A 187 -7.75 10.82 -4.39
N ARG A 188 -8.14 9.56 -4.25
CA ARG A 188 -8.17 8.89 -2.95
C ARG A 188 -6.78 8.78 -2.36
N ILE A 189 -6.67 8.93 -1.05
CA ILE A 189 -5.42 8.75 -0.32
C ILE A 189 -5.46 7.38 0.35
N ALA A 190 -4.49 6.54 0.04
CA ALA A 190 -4.25 5.27 0.70
C ALA A 190 -3.03 5.41 1.63
N THR A 191 -3.15 4.95 2.85
CA THR A 191 -2.07 4.96 3.85
C THR A 191 -2.33 3.89 4.90
N GLY A 192 -1.41 3.70 5.85
CA GLY A 192 -1.60 2.81 6.99
C GLY A 192 -0.82 1.51 6.92
N GLU A 193 0.08 1.32 5.96
CA GLU A 193 0.89 0.09 5.83
C GLU A 193 1.75 -0.20 7.07
N MET A 194 2.08 0.82 7.86
CA MET A 194 2.86 0.69 9.10
C MET A 194 1.99 0.57 10.36
N LEU A 195 0.66 0.57 10.23
CA LEU A 195 -0.25 0.31 11.36
C LEU A 195 -0.13 -1.16 11.76
N GLN A 196 0.11 -1.41 13.04
CA GLN A 196 0.49 -2.74 13.52
C GLN A 196 -0.58 -3.43 14.36
N THR A 197 -1.57 -2.70 14.81
CA THR A 197 -2.68 -3.26 15.59
C THR A 197 -3.98 -2.57 15.23
N ARG A 198 -5.11 -3.23 15.53
CA ARG A 198 -6.44 -2.64 15.39
C ARG A 198 -6.61 -1.31 16.16
N PHE A 199 -5.85 -1.10 17.24
CA PHE A 199 -5.92 0.12 18.05
C PHE A 199 -5.29 1.35 17.36
N GLU A 200 -4.51 1.14 16.33
CA GLU A 200 -3.95 2.23 15.52
C GLU A 200 -4.84 2.60 14.33
N CYS A 201 -5.91 1.82 14.07
CA CYS A 201 -6.83 2.04 12.96
C CYS A 201 -8.07 2.88 13.33
N PHE A 202 -8.21 3.31 14.62
CA PHE A 202 -9.37 4.02 15.15
C PHE A 202 -9.00 5.38 15.71
#